data_b10b9fe17e20aa2eca700d19ba75a41e
#
_entry.id   b10b9fe17e20aa2eca700d19ba75a41e
#
_cell.length_a   1.000
_cell.length_b   1.000
_cell.length_c   1.000
_cell.angle_alpha   90.00
_cell.angle_beta   90.00
_cell.angle_gamma   90.00
#
_symmetry.space_group_name_H-M   'P 1'
#
loop_
_entity.id
_entity.type
_entity.pdbx_description
1 polymer ?
#
loop_
_entity_poly.entity_id
_entity_poly.type
_entity_poly.pdbx_seq_one_letter_code
_entity_poly.pdbx_strand_id
1 'polypeptide(L)'
;MSELKIPLVPIEEATVLLAGTGRDVASYIASEMKHLLSSLKNFKKVFILVIESDSSDNTVEVLQELKKNIPNFDYLTLGKLAGEIPVRTERIAYCRNQIVKLVKEDPKYAEVDFVMLADLDGLNTHLNATSVAECWNTDVPWDVVTANQLDFYYDVWTLRHKHWSPGDCIVQQSSLESILGYDQSVNLAVWAKQAKLPITAGYIEVEAAFGGFAIYKKQAYITGTYVGSGVSDGVRHEACEHVAHCADMRKAGYRIFINSALINCKRPADQNPKKPRVLSAVMISAIRKTGIALFGKKRLKKYLSQLMENI
;
A
#
# COMPACT_ATOMS: atom_id res chain seq x y z
N MET A 1 -3.01 29.59 -13.19
CA MET A 1 -3.13 29.95 -11.76
C MET A 1 -1.99 29.25 -11.06
N SER A 2 -1.04 30.00 -10.47
CA SER A 2 0.05 29.40 -9.67
C SER A 2 -0.58 28.80 -8.42
N GLU A 3 -0.54 27.46 -8.32
CA GLU A 3 -0.89 26.77 -7.08
C GLU A 3 -0.05 27.37 -5.95
N LEU A 4 -0.71 27.96 -4.97
CA LEU A 4 -0.07 28.39 -3.73
C LEU A 4 0.45 27.14 -3.05
N LYS A 5 1.76 26.86 -3.20
CA LYS A 5 2.43 25.81 -2.45
C LYS A 5 2.36 26.19 -0.98
N ILE A 6 1.53 25.51 -0.19
CA ILE A 6 1.58 25.60 1.26
C ILE A 6 2.88 24.87 1.66
N PRO A 7 3.86 25.59 2.24
CA PRO A 7 5.11 24.96 2.69
C PRO A 7 4.78 23.84 3.69
N LEU A 8 5.58 22.79 3.67
CA LEU A 8 5.51 21.76 4.72
C LEU A 8 5.93 22.38 6.04
N VAL A 9 5.26 21.99 7.13
CA VAL A 9 5.73 22.28 8.49
C VAL A 9 7.12 21.62 8.62
N PRO A 10 8.16 22.35 9.12
CA PRO A 10 9.47 21.75 9.33
C PRO A 10 9.38 20.49 10.20
N ILE A 11 10.18 19.48 9.89
CA ILE A 11 10.08 18.17 10.54
C ILE A 11 10.22 18.26 12.06
N GLU A 12 11.13 19.13 12.55
CA GLU A 12 11.39 19.37 13.96
C GLU A 12 10.30 20.16 14.69
N GLU A 13 9.39 20.78 13.94
CA GLU A 13 8.22 21.50 14.46
C GLU A 13 6.93 20.68 14.32
N ALA A 14 6.95 19.68 13.44
CA ALA A 14 5.76 18.90 13.08
C ALA A 14 5.34 17.92 14.18
N THR A 15 4.03 17.88 14.41
CA THR A 15 3.36 16.87 15.24
C THR A 15 2.75 15.80 14.35
N VAL A 16 3.03 14.53 14.65
CA VAL A 16 2.55 13.42 13.82
C VAL A 16 1.71 12.42 14.62
N LEU A 17 0.78 11.80 13.94
CA LEU A 17 0.07 10.62 14.43
C LEU A 17 0.57 9.39 13.67
N LEU A 18 1.23 8.48 14.35
CA LEU A 18 1.47 7.12 13.85
C LEU A 18 0.24 6.28 14.12
N ALA A 19 -0.40 5.77 13.09
CA ALA A 19 -1.61 4.97 13.23
C ALA A 19 -1.52 3.66 12.43
N GLY A 20 -2.27 2.65 12.86
CA GLY A 20 -2.40 1.39 12.15
C GLY A 20 -3.52 0.54 12.68
N THR A 21 -3.87 -0.50 11.93
CA THR A 21 -4.82 -1.53 12.37
C THR A 21 -4.05 -2.80 12.71
N GLY A 22 -4.51 -3.53 13.74
CA GLY A 22 -3.86 -4.76 14.19
C GLY A 22 -4.87 -5.87 14.48
N ARG A 23 -4.53 -7.09 14.05
CA ARG A 23 -5.20 -8.31 14.41
C ARG A 23 -4.16 -9.42 14.53
N ASP A 24 -4.15 -10.13 15.65
CA ASP A 24 -3.19 -11.22 15.91
C ASP A 24 -1.71 -10.78 15.71
N VAL A 25 -1.36 -9.59 16.24
CA VAL A 25 -0.03 -8.96 16.08
C VAL A 25 0.84 -9.01 17.34
N ALA A 26 0.44 -9.75 18.36
CA ALA A 26 1.14 -9.81 19.65
C ALA A 26 2.64 -10.09 19.52
N SER A 27 3.05 -10.95 18.58
CA SER A 27 4.44 -11.33 18.37
C SER A 27 5.30 -10.26 17.69
N TYR A 28 4.68 -9.24 17.05
CA TYR A 28 5.38 -8.23 16.25
C TYR A 28 5.26 -6.82 16.83
N ILE A 29 4.09 -6.47 17.37
CA ILE A 29 3.71 -5.08 17.64
C ILE A 29 4.71 -4.32 18.53
N ALA A 30 5.28 -4.96 19.54
CA ALA A 30 6.23 -4.29 20.44
C ALA A 30 7.54 -3.93 19.73
N SER A 31 8.10 -4.85 18.94
CA SER A 31 9.30 -4.59 18.15
C SER A 31 9.04 -3.60 17.02
N GLU A 32 7.88 -3.69 16.37
CA GLU A 32 7.45 -2.78 15.32
C GLU A 32 7.31 -1.35 15.85
N MET A 33 6.64 -1.16 17.01
CA MET A 33 6.51 0.16 17.64
C MET A 33 7.88 0.77 17.98
N LYS A 34 8.79 -0.02 18.54
CA LYS A 34 10.15 0.47 18.83
C LYS A 34 10.86 0.92 17.57
N HIS A 35 10.74 0.18 16.48
CA HIS A 35 11.37 0.50 15.21
C HIS A 35 10.75 1.75 14.57
N LEU A 36 9.43 1.80 14.46
CA LEU A 36 8.69 2.94 13.91
C LEU A 36 8.99 4.23 14.69
N LEU A 37 8.96 4.19 16.03
CA LEU A 37 9.29 5.36 16.86
C LEU A 37 10.73 5.83 16.65
N SER A 38 11.69 4.92 16.50
CA SER A 38 13.07 5.26 16.15
C SER A 38 13.16 5.98 14.81
N SER A 39 12.32 5.59 13.85
CA SER A 39 12.25 6.21 12.52
C SER A 39 11.62 7.62 12.55
N LEU A 40 10.82 7.92 13.58
CA LEU A 40 10.11 9.19 13.76
C LEU A 40 10.77 10.13 14.77
N LYS A 41 11.99 9.86 15.22
CA LYS A 41 12.68 10.61 16.28
C LYS A 41 12.95 12.09 15.97
N ASN A 42 12.87 12.49 14.70
CA ASN A 42 13.14 13.87 14.27
C ASN A 42 11.90 14.78 14.41
N PHE A 43 10.71 14.21 14.68
CA PHE A 43 9.50 15.00 14.87
C PHE A 43 9.38 15.58 16.27
N LYS A 44 8.76 16.73 16.36
CA LYS A 44 8.48 17.43 17.63
C LYS A 44 7.70 16.56 18.61
N LYS A 45 6.66 15.89 18.10
CA LYS A 45 5.76 15.08 18.91
C LYS A 45 5.17 13.93 18.06
N VAL A 46 5.10 12.76 18.66
CA VAL A 46 4.49 11.58 18.06
C VAL A 46 3.34 11.11 18.94
N PHE A 47 2.13 11.09 18.38
CA PHE A 47 1.00 10.34 18.92
C PHE A 47 0.96 8.97 18.27
N ILE A 48 0.41 7.98 18.96
CA ILE A 48 0.22 6.64 18.44
C ILE A 48 -1.22 6.20 18.65
N LEU A 49 -1.81 5.61 17.62
CA LEU A 49 -3.17 5.07 17.68
C LEU A 49 -3.24 3.72 16.95
N VAL A 50 -3.58 2.68 17.70
CA VAL A 50 -3.81 1.34 17.14
C VAL A 50 -5.29 1.01 17.23
N ILE A 51 -5.91 0.63 16.09
CA ILE A 51 -7.27 0.09 16.09
C ILE A 51 -7.16 -1.43 15.96
N GLU A 52 -7.67 -2.12 16.97
CA GLU A 52 -7.65 -3.58 17.05
C GLU A 52 -9.06 -4.15 16.83
N SER A 53 -9.17 -5.28 16.15
CA SER A 53 -10.38 -6.10 16.11
C SER A 53 -10.06 -7.57 15.86
N ASP A 54 -10.93 -8.44 16.34
CA ASP A 54 -10.94 -9.86 16.04
C ASP A 54 -9.69 -10.65 16.44
N SER A 55 -8.80 -10.13 17.28
CA SER A 55 -7.65 -10.88 17.76
C SER A 55 -8.06 -12.10 18.58
N SER A 56 -7.33 -13.17 18.43
CA SER A 56 -7.47 -14.42 19.15
C SER A 56 -6.26 -14.76 20.00
N ASP A 57 -5.15 -14.04 19.79
CA ASP A 57 -3.92 -14.10 20.59
C ASP A 57 -3.93 -13.03 21.70
N ASN A 58 -2.81 -12.80 22.36
CA ASN A 58 -2.66 -11.81 23.42
C ASN A 58 -2.34 -10.38 22.90
N THR A 59 -2.82 -10.01 21.71
CA THR A 59 -2.62 -8.65 21.13
C THR A 59 -3.13 -7.55 22.05
N VAL A 60 -4.33 -7.70 22.65
CA VAL A 60 -4.93 -6.67 23.49
C VAL A 60 -4.11 -6.43 24.75
N GLU A 61 -3.61 -7.50 25.39
CA GLU A 61 -2.75 -7.40 26.56
C GLU A 61 -1.42 -6.70 26.23
N VAL A 62 -0.82 -7.02 25.08
CA VAL A 62 0.41 -6.34 24.63
C VAL A 62 0.15 -4.86 24.36
N LEU A 63 -0.97 -4.49 23.73
CA LEU A 63 -1.35 -3.10 23.49
C LEU A 63 -1.56 -2.34 24.81
N GLN A 64 -2.18 -3.00 25.81
CA GLN A 64 -2.35 -2.43 27.14
C GLN A 64 -1.01 -2.14 27.82
N GLU A 65 -0.04 -3.03 27.66
CA GLU A 65 1.32 -2.84 28.22
C GLU A 65 2.07 -1.74 27.46
N LEU A 66 1.99 -1.67 26.14
CA LEU A 66 2.57 -0.58 25.35
C LEU A 66 2.00 0.78 25.75
N LYS A 67 0.71 0.88 26.02
CA LYS A 67 0.07 2.11 26.50
C LYS A 67 0.61 2.60 27.82
N LYS A 68 1.03 1.72 28.74
CA LYS A 68 1.64 2.12 30.01
C LYS A 68 3.07 2.64 29.83
N ASN A 69 3.80 2.10 28.83
CA ASN A 69 5.24 2.32 28.70
C ASN A 69 5.62 3.33 27.61
N ILE A 70 4.73 3.64 26.67
CA ILE A 70 5.02 4.55 25.56
C ILE A 70 4.16 5.82 25.72
N PRO A 71 4.78 7.01 25.80
CA PRO A 71 4.05 8.28 25.87
C PRO A 71 3.15 8.49 24.64
N ASN A 72 1.96 9.07 24.85
CA ASN A 72 0.99 9.38 23.81
C ASN A 72 0.49 8.16 22.99
N PHE A 73 0.65 6.96 23.54
CA PHE A 73 0.11 5.73 22.94
C PHE A 73 -1.34 5.52 23.34
N ASP A 74 -2.19 5.32 22.35
CA ASP A 74 -3.56 4.88 22.54
C ASP A 74 -3.88 3.69 21.65
N TYR A 75 -4.87 2.94 22.06
CA TYR A 75 -5.50 1.92 21.23
C TYR A 75 -7.00 1.88 21.48
N LEU A 76 -7.74 1.43 20.49
CA LEU A 76 -9.15 1.14 20.56
C LEU A 76 -9.38 -0.30 20.09
N THR A 77 -9.94 -1.14 20.97
CA THR A 77 -10.39 -2.47 20.56
C THR A 77 -11.86 -2.42 20.17
N LEU A 78 -12.19 -3.00 19.04
CA LEU A 78 -13.55 -3.07 18.51
C LEU A 78 -14.18 -4.45 18.73
N GLY A 79 -13.46 -5.34 19.42
CA GLY A 79 -13.93 -6.70 19.73
C GLY A 79 -14.10 -7.58 18.48
N LYS A 80 -15.14 -8.37 18.47
CA LYS A 80 -15.41 -9.37 17.41
C LYS A 80 -16.30 -8.80 16.32
N LEU A 81 -15.71 -8.21 15.28
CA LEU A 81 -16.43 -7.64 14.13
C LEU A 81 -16.79 -8.69 13.06
N ALA A 82 -16.12 -9.84 13.02
CA ALA A 82 -16.30 -10.82 11.96
C ALA A 82 -17.72 -11.37 11.83
N GLY A 83 -18.49 -11.38 12.92
CA GLY A 83 -19.89 -11.78 12.92
C GLY A 83 -20.83 -10.77 12.26
N GLU A 84 -20.50 -9.48 12.37
CA GLU A 84 -21.31 -8.36 11.85
C GLU A 84 -20.83 -7.93 10.45
N ILE A 85 -19.52 -7.95 10.23
CA ILE A 85 -18.88 -7.58 8.98
C ILE A 85 -18.06 -8.79 8.48
N PRO A 86 -18.68 -9.74 7.76
CA PRO A 86 -18.01 -10.98 7.38
C PRO A 86 -16.88 -10.80 6.35
N VAL A 87 -16.94 -9.76 5.50
CA VAL A 87 -15.93 -9.49 4.47
C VAL A 87 -14.69 -8.85 5.11
N ARG A 88 -13.51 -9.47 4.89
CA ARG A 88 -12.25 -9.04 5.52
C ARG A 88 -11.88 -7.59 5.19
N THR A 89 -11.93 -7.22 3.93
CA THR A 89 -11.57 -5.88 3.46
C THR A 89 -12.52 -4.79 4.00
N GLU A 90 -13.80 -5.12 4.18
CA GLU A 90 -14.76 -4.22 4.81
C GLU A 90 -14.49 -4.02 6.30
N ARG A 91 -14.05 -5.07 7.03
CA ARG A 91 -13.61 -4.92 8.43
C ARG A 91 -12.38 -4.02 8.55
N ILE A 92 -11.38 -4.21 7.67
CA ILE A 92 -10.19 -3.35 7.65
C ILE A 92 -10.60 -1.91 7.34
N ALA A 93 -11.47 -1.69 6.35
CA ALA A 93 -12.00 -0.38 6.03
C ALA A 93 -12.73 0.26 7.22
N TYR A 94 -13.56 -0.52 7.92
CA TYR A 94 -14.25 -0.05 9.13
C TYR A 94 -13.24 0.39 10.22
N CYS A 95 -12.22 -0.42 10.49
CA CYS A 95 -11.17 -0.08 11.47
C CYS A 95 -10.39 1.18 11.06
N ARG A 96 -9.99 1.31 9.78
CA ARG A 96 -9.28 2.49 9.27
C ARG A 96 -10.16 3.74 9.30
N ASN A 97 -11.45 3.63 9.07
CA ASN A 97 -12.40 4.73 9.22
C ASN A 97 -12.54 5.21 10.66
N GLN A 98 -12.29 4.36 11.68
CA GLN A 98 -12.20 4.85 13.07
C GLN A 98 -11.01 5.78 13.26
N ILE A 99 -9.86 5.49 12.61
CA ILE A 99 -8.71 6.40 12.65
C ILE A 99 -9.09 7.75 12.01
N VAL A 100 -9.68 7.73 10.81
CA VAL A 100 -10.14 8.96 10.12
C VAL A 100 -11.06 9.77 11.02
N LYS A 101 -12.05 9.11 11.64
CA LYS A 101 -13.01 9.74 12.54
C LYS A 101 -12.31 10.38 13.73
N LEU A 102 -11.45 9.66 14.43
CA LEU A 102 -10.73 10.17 15.61
C LEU A 102 -9.82 11.34 15.25
N VAL A 103 -9.07 11.26 14.14
CA VAL A 103 -8.21 12.37 13.68
C VAL A 103 -9.01 13.63 13.36
N LYS A 104 -10.25 13.46 12.89
CA LYS A 104 -11.13 14.56 12.50
C LYS A 104 -11.86 15.19 13.70
N GLU A 105 -12.29 14.36 14.65
CA GLU A 105 -13.28 14.75 15.67
C GLU A 105 -12.69 14.87 17.09
N ASP A 106 -11.63 14.12 17.42
CA ASP A 106 -11.06 14.12 18.76
C ASP A 106 -10.11 15.30 18.94
N PRO A 107 -10.38 16.21 19.91
CA PRO A 107 -9.51 17.35 20.22
C PRO A 107 -8.06 16.96 20.54
N LYS A 108 -7.80 15.75 21.01
CA LYS A 108 -6.46 15.22 21.27
C LYS A 108 -5.57 15.29 20.02
N TYR A 109 -6.14 15.10 18.83
CA TYR A 109 -5.41 15.10 17.56
C TYR A 109 -5.55 16.44 16.79
N ALA A 110 -6.03 17.50 17.45
CA ALA A 110 -6.20 18.81 16.82
C ALA A 110 -4.89 19.35 16.25
N GLU A 111 -3.79 19.21 17.01
CA GLU A 111 -2.45 19.72 16.68
C GLU A 111 -1.65 18.82 15.71
N VAL A 112 -2.19 17.68 15.26
CA VAL A 112 -1.51 16.80 14.32
C VAL A 112 -1.41 17.46 12.94
N ASP A 113 -0.20 17.52 12.38
CA ASP A 113 0.09 18.04 11.05
C ASP A 113 0.05 16.94 10.00
N PHE A 114 0.59 15.75 10.36
CA PHE A 114 0.69 14.60 9.46
C PHE A 114 0.18 13.33 10.13
N VAL A 115 -0.49 12.50 9.34
CA VAL A 115 -0.85 11.12 9.71
C VAL A 115 0.09 10.17 9.00
N MET A 116 0.73 9.29 9.76
CA MET A 116 1.57 8.21 9.24
C MET A 116 0.84 6.90 9.48
N LEU A 117 0.44 6.25 8.40
CA LEU A 117 -0.23 4.97 8.48
C LEU A 117 0.77 3.86 8.22
N ALA A 118 0.78 2.85 9.09
CA ALA A 118 1.68 1.70 8.98
C ALA A 118 0.91 0.38 9.12
N ASP A 119 1.29 -0.64 8.34
CA ASP A 119 0.96 -2.01 8.66
C ASP A 119 1.80 -2.44 9.87
N LEU A 120 1.18 -3.11 10.84
CA LEU A 120 1.76 -3.39 12.16
C LEU A 120 2.14 -4.87 12.35
N ASP A 121 2.42 -5.56 11.25
CA ASP A 121 2.74 -6.98 11.19
C ASP A 121 4.24 -7.28 10.98
N GLY A 122 5.11 -6.33 11.31
CA GLY A 122 6.56 -6.47 11.24
C GLY A 122 7.16 -6.14 9.87
N LEU A 123 6.42 -5.45 8.99
CA LEU A 123 6.89 -5.13 7.64
C LEU A 123 7.89 -3.96 7.58
N ASN A 124 7.85 -2.99 8.50
CA ASN A 124 8.58 -1.72 8.34
C ASN A 124 10.04 -1.76 8.79
N THR A 125 10.71 -2.90 8.65
CA THR A 125 12.06 -3.19 9.19
C THR A 125 13.20 -2.39 8.57
N HIS A 126 13.00 -1.74 7.43
CA HIS A 126 14.01 -0.93 6.72
C HIS A 126 13.74 0.57 6.84
N LEU A 127 12.58 0.96 7.36
CA LEU A 127 12.26 2.36 7.60
C LEU A 127 13.25 2.95 8.61
N ASN A 128 13.72 4.15 8.38
CA ASN A 128 14.65 4.84 9.27
C ASN A 128 14.45 6.36 9.24
N ALA A 129 14.98 7.05 10.26
CA ALA A 129 14.78 8.48 10.42
C ALA A 129 15.33 9.33 9.25
N THR A 130 16.39 8.86 8.58
CA THR A 130 16.94 9.55 7.41
C THR A 130 15.99 9.46 6.23
N SER A 131 15.51 8.26 5.89
CA SER A 131 14.58 8.07 4.76
C SER A 131 13.25 8.79 4.96
N VAL A 132 12.78 8.91 6.20
CA VAL A 132 11.59 9.70 6.54
C VAL A 132 11.87 11.19 6.38
N ALA A 133 13.00 11.68 6.91
CA ALA A 133 13.37 13.11 6.82
C ALA A 133 13.58 13.56 5.36
N GLU A 134 14.11 12.70 4.49
CA GLU A 134 14.28 12.99 3.08
C GLU A 134 12.96 13.28 2.35
N CYS A 135 11.81 12.88 2.91
CA CYS A 135 10.50 13.26 2.37
C CYS A 135 10.22 14.77 2.50
N TRP A 136 10.94 15.47 3.38
CA TRP A 136 10.88 16.93 3.53
C TRP A 136 11.91 17.67 2.66
N ASN A 137 12.96 16.99 2.22
CA ASN A 137 14.02 17.54 1.38
C ASN A 137 13.68 17.40 -0.11
N THR A 138 12.60 18.04 -0.56
CA THR A 138 12.14 17.94 -1.95
C THR A 138 11.33 19.16 -2.37
N ASP A 139 11.42 19.50 -3.67
CA ASP A 139 10.53 20.50 -4.29
C ASP A 139 9.22 19.89 -4.83
N VAL A 140 9.04 18.56 -4.73
CA VAL A 140 7.82 17.89 -5.16
C VAL A 140 6.68 18.27 -4.20
N PRO A 141 5.59 18.87 -4.71
CA PRO A 141 4.46 19.29 -3.87
C PRO A 141 3.55 18.11 -3.57
N TRP A 142 4.01 17.20 -2.73
CA TRP A 142 3.23 16.03 -2.33
C TRP A 142 2.22 16.38 -1.21
N ASP A 143 1.11 15.67 -1.19
CA ASP A 143 0.16 15.65 -0.09
C ASP A 143 0.14 14.27 0.58
N VAL A 144 0.50 13.24 -0.17
CA VAL A 144 0.69 11.87 0.32
C VAL A 144 1.96 11.30 -0.27
N VAL A 145 2.79 10.71 0.59
CA VAL A 145 3.99 9.95 0.19
C VAL A 145 3.86 8.53 0.71
N THR A 146 4.01 7.56 -0.17
CA THR A 146 3.95 6.13 0.17
C THR A 146 5.31 5.48 0.01
N ALA A 147 5.53 4.40 0.75
CA ALA A 147 6.79 3.68 0.75
C ALA A 147 6.99 2.83 -0.53
N ASN A 148 8.26 2.53 -0.77
CA ASN A 148 8.75 1.55 -1.73
C ASN A 148 9.41 0.39 -0.98
N GLN A 149 9.68 -0.71 -1.68
CA GLN A 149 10.37 -1.88 -1.15
C GLN A 149 11.73 -2.08 -1.83
N LEU A 150 12.66 -2.70 -1.10
CA LEU A 150 14.04 -2.84 -1.54
C LEU A 150 14.18 -3.67 -2.83
N ASP A 151 13.41 -4.76 -2.95
CA ASP A 151 13.48 -5.67 -4.10
C ASP A 151 12.49 -5.28 -5.20
N PHE A 152 11.19 -5.38 -4.93
CA PHE A 152 10.11 -5.10 -5.87
C PHE A 152 8.93 -4.47 -5.14
N TYR A 153 8.30 -3.50 -5.76
CA TYR A 153 7.05 -2.95 -5.28
C TYR A 153 5.98 -4.05 -5.28
N TYR A 154 5.55 -4.51 -4.09
CA TYR A 154 4.69 -5.69 -3.98
C TYR A 154 3.20 -5.35 -4.01
N ASP A 155 2.81 -4.15 -3.54
CA ASP A 155 1.41 -3.80 -3.25
C ASP A 155 0.65 -3.37 -4.51
N VAL A 156 0.55 -4.29 -5.47
CA VAL A 156 -0.14 -4.02 -6.74
C VAL A 156 -1.67 -4.02 -6.61
N TRP A 157 -2.20 -4.53 -5.50
CA TRP A 157 -3.64 -4.48 -5.27
C TRP A 157 -4.12 -3.06 -4.95
N THR A 158 -3.34 -2.30 -4.20
CA THR A 158 -3.60 -0.87 -3.96
C THR A 158 -3.21 -0.02 -5.16
N LEU A 159 -2.16 -0.42 -5.90
CA LEU A 159 -1.57 0.42 -6.94
C LEU A 159 -2.56 0.78 -8.04
N ARG A 160 -2.73 2.09 -8.28
CA ARG A 160 -3.40 2.64 -9.45
C ARG A 160 -2.50 3.66 -10.11
N HIS A 161 -2.15 3.38 -11.36
CA HIS A 161 -1.32 4.26 -12.18
C HIS A 161 -1.67 4.02 -13.65
N LYS A 162 -1.88 5.09 -14.40
CA LYS A 162 -2.41 5.08 -15.79
C LYS A 162 -1.76 4.05 -16.71
N HIS A 163 -0.44 3.87 -16.64
CA HIS A 163 0.30 3.00 -17.55
C HIS A 163 0.82 1.72 -16.87
N TRP A 164 1.05 1.75 -15.56
CA TRP A 164 1.64 0.62 -14.84
C TRP A 164 0.58 -0.34 -14.29
N SER A 165 -0.47 0.19 -13.65
CA SER A 165 -1.56 -0.60 -13.06
C SER A 165 -2.87 0.17 -13.17
N PRO A 166 -3.51 0.20 -14.36
CA PRO A 166 -4.66 1.08 -14.61
C PRO A 166 -5.96 0.62 -13.95
N GLY A 167 -6.02 -0.62 -13.45
CA GLY A 167 -7.21 -1.21 -12.85
C GLY A 167 -6.89 -2.13 -11.67
N ASP A 168 -7.94 -2.74 -11.11
CA ASP A 168 -7.82 -3.72 -10.04
C ASP A 168 -7.20 -5.03 -10.57
N CYS A 169 -6.09 -5.45 -9.93
CA CYS A 169 -5.36 -6.63 -10.38
C CYS A 169 -6.14 -7.93 -10.12
N ILE A 170 -6.99 -7.99 -9.09
CA ILE A 170 -7.81 -9.17 -8.80
C ILE A 170 -8.96 -9.29 -9.80
N VAL A 171 -9.61 -8.17 -10.14
CA VAL A 171 -10.65 -8.14 -11.20
C VAL A 171 -10.04 -8.53 -12.53
N GLN A 172 -8.86 -8.02 -12.87
CA GLN A 172 -8.14 -8.40 -14.09
C GLN A 172 -7.79 -9.88 -14.10
N GLN A 173 -7.27 -10.42 -12.99
CA GLN A 173 -6.95 -11.83 -12.85
C GLN A 173 -8.19 -12.70 -13.08
N SER A 174 -9.31 -12.41 -12.42
CA SER A 174 -10.56 -13.16 -12.58
C SER A 174 -11.08 -13.14 -14.02
N SER A 175 -10.98 -11.99 -14.70
CA SER A 175 -11.43 -11.85 -16.10
C SER A 175 -10.56 -12.66 -17.07
N LEU A 176 -9.27 -12.84 -16.76
CA LEU A 176 -8.34 -13.60 -17.60
C LEU A 176 -8.33 -15.10 -17.31
N GLU A 177 -8.81 -15.51 -16.14
CA GLU A 177 -8.68 -16.89 -15.66
C GLU A 177 -9.36 -17.92 -16.57
N SER A 178 -10.54 -17.60 -17.09
CA SER A 178 -11.27 -18.47 -18.02
C SER A 178 -10.55 -18.68 -19.37
N ILE A 179 -9.65 -17.76 -19.75
CA ILE A 179 -8.92 -17.77 -21.03
C ILE A 179 -7.53 -18.40 -20.85
N LEU A 180 -6.83 -18.04 -19.78
CA LEU A 180 -5.41 -18.34 -19.59
C LEU A 180 -5.14 -19.37 -18.49
N GLY A 181 -6.16 -19.71 -17.69
CA GLY A 181 -6.00 -20.46 -16.45
C GLY A 181 -5.38 -19.62 -15.31
N TYR A 182 -5.47 -20.16 -14.09
CA TYR A 182 -5.12 -19.45 -12.86
C TYR A 182 -3.67 -18.92 -12.87
N ASP A 183 -2.68 -19.79 -13.12
CA ASP A 183 -1.27 -19.40 -13.01
C ASP A 183 -0.86 -18.27 -13.96
N GLN A 184 -1.36 -18.29 -15.19
CA GLN A 184 -1.02 -17.26 -16.18
C GLN A 184 -1.78 -15.97 -15.93
N SER A 185 -3.04 -16.04 -15.51
CA SER A 185 -3.82 -14.85 -15.15
C SER A 185 -3.21 -14.13 -13.96
N VAL A 186 -2.77 -14.84 -12.93
CA VAL A 186 -2.03 -14.24 -11.77
C VAL A 186 -0.70 -13.63 -12.21
N ASN A 187 0.04 -14.33 -13.09
CA ASN A 187 1.32 -13.79 -13.60
C ASN A 187 1.12 -12.45 -14.31
N LEU A 188 0.13 -12.34 -15.19
CA LEU A 188 -0.13 -11.09 -15.93
C LEU A 188 -0.75 -9.99 -15.07
N ALA A 189 -1.73 -10.35 -14.24
CA ALA A 189 -2.48 -9.36 -13.49
C ALA A 189 -1.75 -8.86 -12.24
N VAL A 190 -0.88 -9.68 -11.62
CA VAL A 190 -0.22 -9.38 -10.34
C VAL A 190 1.30 -9.36 -10.51
N TRP A 191 1.94 -10.51 -10.78
CA TRP A 191 3.39 -10.63 -10.67
C TRP A 191 4.15 -9.78 -11.70
N ALA A 192 3.64 -9.66 -12.92
CA ALA A 192 4.26 -8.82 -13.96
C ALA A 192 4.24 -7.32 -13.62
N LYS A 193 3.34 -6.90 -12.72
CA LYS A 193 3.26 -5.51 -12.25
C LYS A 193 4.17 -5.21 -11.06
N GLN A 194 4.74 -6.22 -10.41
CA GLN A 194 5.70 -6.03 -9.33
C GLN A 194 7.05 -5.58 -9.91
N ALA A 195 7.20 -4.29 -10.10
CA ALA A 195 8.41 -3.69 -10.65
C ALA A 195 9.44 -3.38 -9.56
N LYS A 196 10.73 -3.51 -9.88
CA LYS A 196 11.80 -2.98 -9.05
C LYS A 196 11.95 -1.49 -9.35
N LEU A 197 11.64 -0.64 -8.37
CA LEU A 197 11.84 0.80 -8.48
C LEU A 197 13.26 1.14 -8.02
N PRO A 198 14.11 1.73 -8.88
CA PRO A 198 15.40 2.24 -8.45
C PRO A 198 15.21 3.33 -7.38
N ILE A 199 16.03 3.33 -6.34
CA ILE A 199 15.98 4.35 -5.27
C ILE A 199 16.18 5.78 -5.80
N THR A 200 16.76 5.90 -7.00
CA THR A 200 17.00 7.16 -7.69
C THR A 200 15.86 7.60 -8.62
N ALA A 201 14.77 6.84 -8.68
CA ALA A 201 13.62 7.21 -9.53
C ALA A 201 12.83 8.42 -9.00
N GLY A 202 13.11 8.86 -7.76
CA GLY A 202 12.47 10.00 -7.14
C GLY A 202 11.01 9.74 -6.77
N TYR A 203 10.17 10.73 -7.00
CA TYR A 203 8.75 10.69 -6.68
C TYR A 203 7.94 10.29 -7.92
N ILE A 204 7.20 9.20 -7.82
CA ILE A 204 6.35 8.66 -8.89
C ILE A 204 4.92 9.00 -8.54
N GLU A 205 4.29 9.90 -9.31
CA GLU A 205 2.88 10.25 -9.09
C GLU A 205 1.98 9.09 -9.46
N VAL A 206 1.03 8.77 -8.56
CA VAL A 206 0.11 7.64 -8.70
C VAL A 206 -1.33 8.07 -8.36
N GLU A 207 -2.29 7.28 -8.79
CA GLU A 207 -3.69 7.49 -8.41
C GLU A 207 -4.00 6.84 -7.06
N ALA A 208 -3.37 5.73 -6.74
CA ALA A 208 -3.41 5.09 -5.43
C ALA A 208 -2.15 4.25 -5.19
N ALA A 209 -1.64 4.27 -3.97
CA ALA A 209 -0.57 3.40 -3.47
C ALA A 209 -0.60 3.39 -1.94
N PHE A 210 0.05 2.38 -1.33
CA PHE A 210 0.29 2.33 0.12
C PHE A 210 1.65 1.70 0.44
N GLY A 211 1.85 0.41 0.11
CA GLY A 211 3.12 -0.28 0.28
C GLY A 211 3.48 -0.59 1.74
N GLY A 212 2.51 -0.59 2.66
CA GLY A 212 2.71 -0.90 4.08
C GLY A 212 3.12 0.28 4.97
N PHE A 213 3.49 1.44 4.38
CA PHE A 213 3.73 2.69 5.10
C PHE A 213 3.46 3.90 4.22
N ALA A 214 2.79 4.91 4.77
CA ALA A 214 2.52 6.16 4.06
C ALA A 214 2.45 7.36 5.02
N ILE A 215 2.83 8.53 4.51
CA ILE A 215 2.80 9.83 5.17
C ILE A 215 1.75 10.69 4.47
N TYR A 216 0.79 11.17 5.21
CA TYR A 216 -0.31 12.01 4.71
C TYR A 216 -0.26 13.37 5.40
N LYS A 217 -0.42 14.47 4.67
CA LYS A 217 -0.90 15.71 5.30
C LYS A 217 -2.25 15.43 5.96
N LYS A 218 -2.48 15.92 7.18
CA LYS A 218 -3.72 15.65 7.93
C LYS A 218 -4.96 15.97 7.11
N GLN A 219 -4.99 17.11 6.41
CA GLN A 219 -6.15 17.53 5.64
C GLN A 219 -6.45 16.58 4.47
N ALA A 220 -5.42 16.05 3.81
CA ALA A 220 -5.60 15.01 2.80
C ALA A 220 -6.18 13.73 3.41
N TYR A 221 -5.60 13.27 4.54
CA TYR A 221 -6.01 12.03 5.20
C TYR A 221 -7.49 12.02 5.61
N ILE A 222 -7.97 13.11 6.23
CA ILE A 222 -9.35 13.20 6.73
C ILE A 222 -10.40 13.43 5.62
N THR A 223 -9.98 13.66 4.38
CA THR A 223 -10.86 13.85 3.23
C THR A 223 -11.37 12.51 2.69
N GLY A 224 -10.56 11.46 2.77
CA GLY A 224 -10.88 10.17 2.20
C GLY A 224 -11.69 9.26 3.12
N THR A 225 -12.40 8.31 2.50
CA THR A 225 -13.13 7.23 3.18
C THR A 225 -12.64 5.89 2.68
N TYR A 226 -12.36 4.97 3.61
CA TYR A 226 -11.99 3.60 3.28
C TYR A 226 -13.21 2.78 2.92
N VAL A 227 -13.17 2.04 1.81
CA VAL A 227 -14.24 1.15 1.35
C VAL A 227 -13.64 -0.17 0.88
N GLY A 228 -14.01 -1.27 1.53
CA GLY A 228 -13.43 -2.60 1.30
C GLY A 228 -14.14 -3.43 0.22
N SER A 229 -15.06 -2.86 -0.53
CA SER A 229 -15.76 -3.55 -1.62
C SER A 229 -15.93 -2.65 -2.84
N GLY A 230 -16.02 -3.28 -4.00
CA GLY A 230 -16.28 -2.63 -5.28
C GLY A 230 -17.36 -3.35 -6.06
N VAL A 231 -17.75 -2.78 -7.19
CA VAL A 231 -18.68 -3.40 -8.15
C VAL A 231 -18.04 -3.38 -9.53
N SER A 232 -17.94 -4.53 -10.17
CA SER A 232 -17.52 -4.69 -11.57
C SER A 232 -18.54 -5.52 -12.31
N ASP A 233 -19.00 -5.04 -13.46
CA ASP A 233 -20.02 -5.70 -14.28
C ASP A 233 -21.31 -6.08 -13.49
N GLY A 234 -21.67 -5.22 -12.52
CA GLY A 234 -22.83 -5.45 -11.64
C GLY A 234 -22.59 -6.47 -10.52
N VAL A 235 -21.39 -7.03 -10.40
CA VAL A 235 -21.04 -8.02 -9.36
C VAL A 235 -20.21 -7.34 -8.29
N ARG A 236 -20.64 -7.49 -7.02
CA ARG A 236 -19.86 -7.02 -5.85
C ARG A 236 -18.65 -7.94 -5.62
N HIS A 237 -17.50 -7.35 -5.38
CA HIS A 237 -16.26 -8.05 -5.05
C HIS A 237 -15.49 -7.34 -3.94
N GLU A 238 -14.55 -8.04 -3.32
CA GLU A 238 -13.60 -7.41 -2.41
C GLU A 238 -12.70 -6.44 -3.17
N ALA A 239 -12.46 -5.27 -2.60
CA ALA A 239 -11.55 -4.26 -3.15
C ALA A 239 -10.55 -3.83 -2.09
N CYS A 240 -9.36 -3.43 -2.51
CA CYS A 240 -8.39 -2.81 -1.59
C CYS A 240 -8.96 -1.49 -1.08
N GLU A 241 -9.12 -1.39 0.23
CA GLU A 241 -9.81 -0.27 0.88
C GLU A 241 -9.07 1.07 0.72
N HIS A 242 -7.77 1.05 0.51
CA HIS A 242 -6.98 2.25 0.22
C HIS A 242 -7.37 2.93 -1.09
N VAL A 243 -7.86 2.17 -2.07
CA VAL A 243 -8.17 2.72 -3.41
C VAL A 243 -9.27 3.78 -3.34
N ALA A 244 -10.34 3.50 -2.59
CA ALA A 244 -11.42 4.47 -2.40
C ALA A 244 -10.94 5.72 -1.64
N HIS A 245 -10.16 5.54 -0.57
CA HIS A 245 -9.59 6.63 0.21
C HIS A 245 -8.68 7.53 -0.65
N CYS A 246 -7.82 6.94 -1.49
CA CYS A 246 -6.99 7.67 -2.43
C CYS A 246 -7.82 8.40 -3.50
N ALA A 247 -8.89 7.78 -4.00
CA ALA A 247 -9.76 8.39 -5.00
C ALA A 247 -10.46 9.66 -4.47
N ASP A 248 -10.94 9.64 -3.21
CA ASP A 248 -11.53 10.80 -2.56
C ASP A 248 -10.50 11.94 -2.43
N MET A 249 -9.29 11.64 -1.97
CA MET A 249 -8.20 12.62 -1.88
C MET A 249 -7.88 13.23 -3.24
N ARG A 250 -7.73 12.41 -4.28
CA ARG A 250 -7.46 12.90 -5.63
C ARG A 250 -8.59 13.75 -6.20
N LYS A 251 -9.84 13.37 -5.94
CA LYS A 251 -11.03 14.17 -6.32
C LYS A 251 -11.03 15.55 -5.65
N ALA A 252 -10.48 15.64 -4.45
CA ALA A 252 -10.30 16.90 -3.73
C ALA A 252 -9.03 17.68 -4.17
N GLY A 253 -8.25 17.17 -5.13
CA GLY A 253 -7.07 17.83 -5.68
C GLY A 253 -5.74 17.47 -5.02
N TYR A 254 -5.72 16.57 -4.04
CA TYR A 254 -4.49 16.12 -3.40
C TYR A 254 -3.68 15.17 -4.29
N ARG A 255 -2.35 15.27 -4.19
CA ARG A 255 -1.40 14.51 -5.00
C ARG A 255 -0.74 13.41 -4.20
N ILE A 256 -0.69 12.22 -4.76
CA ILE A 256 -0.17 11.00 -4.15
C ILE A 256 1.06 10.54 -4.91
N PHE A 257 2.15 10.23 -4.18
CA PHE A 257 3.41 9.78 -4.75
C PHE A 257 3.95 8.54 -4.05
N ILE A 258 4.56 7.65 -4.80
CA ILE A 258 5.53 6.68 -4.25
C ILE A 258 6.88 7.40 -4.22
N ASN A 259 7.50 7.52 -3.05
CA ASN A 259 8.91 7.94 -2.97
C ASN A 259 9.81 6.70 -3.08
N SER A 260 10.53 6.58 -4.18
CA SER A 260 11.38 5.42 -4.46
C SER A 260 12.50 5.20 -3.44
N ALA A 261 12.90 6.24 -2.70
CA ALA A 261 13.93 6.18 -1.66
C ALA A 261 13.35 5.90 -0.24
N LEU A 262 12.04 6.00 -0.05
CA LEU A 262 11.38 5.69 1.23
C LEU A 262 11.19 4.17 1.34
N ILE A 263 12.24 3.44 1.66
CA ILE A 263 12.19 1.98 1.78
C ILE A 263 11.70 1.59 3.17
N ASN A 264 10.56 0.90 3.26
CA ASN A 264 10.04 0.39 4.52
C ASN A 264 10.41 -1.07 4.79
N CYS A 265 10.47 -1.92 3.76
CA CYS A 265 10.81 -3.32 3.92
C CYS A 265 11.53 -3.89 2.70
N LYS A 266 12.09 -5.08 2.87
CA LYS A 266 12.28 -6.02 1.79
C LYS A 266 10.92 -6.66 1.49
N ARG A 267 10.63 -6.97 0.21
CA ARG A 267 9.36 -7.58 -0.15
C ARG A 267 9.01 -8.76 0.78
N PRO A 268 7.76 -8.86 1.28
CA PRO A 268 7.33 -9.97 2.11
C PRO A 268 7.51 -11.32 1.40
N ALA A 269 7.89 -12.35 2.15
CA ALA A 269 8.19 -13.67 1.57
C ALA A 269 6.99 -14.34 0.89
N ASP A 270 5.79 -14.11 1.42
CA ASP A 270 4.51 -14.59 0.87
C ASP A 270 4.13 -13.91 -0.45
N GLN A 271 4.68 -12.72 -0.71
CA GLN A 271 4.52 -11.95 -1.95
C GLN A 271 5.57 -12.32 -3.01
N ASN A 272 6.37 -13.35 -2.78
CA ASN A 272 7.27 -13.86 -3.81
C ASN A 272 6.49 -14.58 -4.91
N PRO A 273 6.67 -14.20 -6.20
CA PRO A 273 6.09 -14.95 -7.29
C PRO A 273 6.59 -16.39 -7.17
N LYS A 274 5.66 -17.34 -7.12
CA LYS A 274 6.01 -18.72 -7.39
C LYS A 274 6.71 -18.65 -8.74
N LYS A 275 8.01 -19.06 -8.81
CA LYS A 275 8.76 -19.03 -10.08
C LYS A 275 7.82 -19.55 -11.17
N PRO A 276 7.52 -18.78 -12.23
CA PRO A 276 6.71 -19.30 -13.30
C PRO A 276 7.36 -20.63 -13.66
N ARG A 277 6.59 -21.70 -13.84
CA ARG A 277 7.11 -22.90 -14.49
C ARG A 277 7.58 -22.43 -15.84
N VAL A 278 8.85 -22.04 -15.91
CA VAL A 278 9.50 -21.62 -17.15
C VAL A 278 9.29 -22.80 -18.05
N LEU A 279 8.46 -22.62 -19.08
CA LEU A 279 8.41 -23.54 -20.21
C LEU A 279 9.87 -23.79 -20.53
N SER A 280 10.35 -25.02 -20.33
CA SER A 280 11.77 -25.32 -20.45
C SER A 280 12.25 -24.74 -21.79
N ALA A 281 13.49 -24.30 -21.87
CA ALA A 281 14.04 -23.74 -23.11
C ALA A 281 13.76 -24.67 -24.32
N VAL A 282 13.57 -25.98 -24.05
CA VAL A 282 13.13 -27.01 -24.99
C VAL A 282 11.70 -26.77 -25.46
N MET A 283 10.75 -26.45 -24.56
CA MET A 283 9.36 -26.17 -24.96
C MET A 283 9.25 -24.85 -25.73
N ILE A 284 9.98 -23.81 -25.33
CA ILE A 284 10.02 -22.56 -26.08
C ILE A 284 10.62 -22.78 -27.47
N SER A 285 11.67 -23.60 -27.56
CA SER A 285 12.28 -23.98 -28.84
C SER A 285 11.31 -24.79 -29.69
N ALA A 286 10.54 -25.73 -29.10
CA ALA A 286 9.53 -26.51 -29.79
C ALA A 286 8.39 -25.63 -30.30
N ILE A 287 7.83 -24.75 -29.48
CA ILE A 287 6.77 -23.79 -29.87
C ILE A 287 7.27 -22.87 -30.99
N ARG A 288 8.52 -22.40 -30.91
CA ARG A 288 9.14 -21.59 -31.96
C ARG A 288 9.30 -22.37 -33.28
N LYS A 289 9.78 -23.61 -33.22
CA LYS A 289 9.91 -24.48 -34.39
C LYS A 289 8.55 -24.80 -35.03
N THR A 290 7.55 -25.18 -34.22
CA THR A 290 6.20 -25.48 -34.70
C THR A 290 5.50 -24.23 -35.25
N GLY A 291 5.62 -23.07 -34.59
CA GLY A 291 5.09 -21.80 -35.08
C GLY A 291 5.75 -21.36 -36.40
N ILE A 292 7.05 -21.56 -36.57
CA ILE A 292 7.77 -21.27 -37.82
C ILE A 292 7.33 -22.23 -38.92
N ALA A 293 7.11 -23.52 -38.60
CA ALA A 293 6.64 -24.51 -39.55
C ALA A 293 5.21 -24.24 -40.05
N LEU A 294 4.33 -23.80 -39.12
CA LEU A 294 2.90 -23.56 -39.45
C LEU A 294 2.64 -22.18 -40.08
N PHE A 295 3.34 -21.15 -39.67
CA PHE A 295 3.03 -19.76 -40.04
C PHE A 295 4.14 -19.04 -40.81
N GLY A 296 5.32 -19.64 -40.94
CA GLY A 296 6.50 -19.04 -41.55
C GLY A 296 7.13 -17.92 -40.69
N LYS A 297 8.47 -17.79 -40.77
CA LYS A 297 9.29 -16.90 -39.93
C LYS A 297 8.86 -15.41 -39.95
N LYS A 298 8.42 -14.92 -41.14
CA LYS A 298 7.97 -13.51 -41.28
C LYS A 298 6.61 -13.24 -40.61
N ARG A 299 5.65 -14.17 -40.71
CA ARG A 299 4.32 -14.02 -40.08
C ARG A 299 4.41 -14.12 -38.57
N LEU A 300 5.19 -15.08 -38.06
CA LEU A 300 5.40 -15.21 -36.60
C LEU A 300 6.05 -13.94 -36.01
N LYS A 301 7.04 -13.35 -36.72
CA LYS A 301 7.68 -12.11 -36.27
C LYS A 301 6.70 -10.93 -36.25
N LYS A 302 5.82 -10.82 -37.25
CA LYS A 302 4.78 -9.79 -37.33
C LYS A 302 3.73 -9.96 -36.25
N TYR A 303 3.34 -11.20 -35.94
CA TYR A 303 2.36 -11.51 -34.88
C TYR A 303 2.94 -11.20 -33.48
N LEU A 304 4.20 -11.54 -33.24
CA LEU A 304 4.87 -11.25 -31.98
C LEU A 304 5.13 -9.73 -31.79
N SER A 305 5.42 -8.99 -32.87
CA SER A 305 5.56 -7.51 -32.77
C SER A 305 4.21 -6.84 -32.46
N GLN A 306 3.12 -7.28 -33.09
CA GLN A 306 1.79 -6.76 -32.81
C GLN A 306 1.29 -7.08 -31.39
N LEU A 307 1.66 -8.24 -30.85
CA LEU A 307 1.40 -8.61 -29.46
C LEU A 307 2.20 -7.72 -28.49
N MET A 308 3.43 -7.34 -28.84
CA MET A 308 4.29 -6.49 -28.00
C MET A 308 3.97 -5.00 -28.14
N GLU A 309 3.30 -4.56 -29.19
CA GLU A 309 2.79 -3.19 -29.37
C GLU A 309 1.47 -2.94 -28.64
N ASN A 310 0.78 -4.03 -28.24
CA ASN A 310 -0.50 -3.98 -27.49
C ASN A 310 -0.36 -4.37 -26.02
N ILE A 311 0.88 -4.58 -25.52
CA ILE A 311 1.25 -4.77 -24.13
C ILE A 311 1.99 -3.51 -23.64
#